data_6ccaa8fa188ed47e6dee73eff8670577
#
_entry.id   6ccaa8fa188ed47e6dee73eff8670577
#
_cell.length_a   1.000
_cell.length_b   1.000
_cell.length_c   1.000
_cell.angle_alpha   90.00
_cell.angle_beta   90.00
_cell.angle_gamma   90.00
#
_symmetry.space_group_name_H-M   'P 1'
#
loop_
_entity.id
_entity.type
_entity.pdbx_description
1 polymer ?
#
loop_
_entity_poly.entity_id
_entity_poly.type
_entity_poly.pdbx_seq_one_letter_code
_entity_poly.pdbx_strand_id
1 'polypeptide(L)'
;MLRFRFLTYANFGLFENWYKEMAKKGYEIEKIKFSFMNFFKKTEPKDVDYKFVISNNEDKYNAFSKQELDDLNEMAKSYGYDFIFRSYNMNLYKTKAKDKSLYNDDVEELKILRTSVKREIISTAILSIVLLLLHFFTFANFLSEEFYYSNYSMVLAPSILLMFIFDLLALVDYSVFYRRNKDVSHTKDLKFSKVSFSKFFVYLIMTSLILIIVGITLQFVDVNPAIGLKNTLLLWTPLVLMWVLVFLFRKKIKTMNISTASKKKIFALIVIAIFGINYFMNYSIANKMPGNKNTEVSDGYEVTELSKGIFLTEHKIYSNEEFSIERTISKDESTSKNLYKRIIKNAKNNPYLGEYVKDISKEYDYDKTYKLSEGNRYAVLKGRVVLVVEGEINNPEIKEEIDKFLGDVNGKR
;
A
#
# COMPACT_ATOMS: atom_id res chain seq x y z
N MET A 1 -2.49 11.28 -27.39
CA MET A 1 -2.50 12.16 -26.19
C MET A 1 -2.97 11.36 -24.99
N LEU A 2 -2.34 11.51 -23.82
CA LEU A 2 -2.74 10.86 -22.58
C LEU A 2 -3.41 11.87 -21.65
N ARG A 3 -4.51 11.47 -21.03
CA ARG A 3 -5.23 12.24 -20.01
C ARG A 3 -5.59 11.33 -18.83
N PHE A 4 -5.49 11.89 -17.63
CA PHE A 4 -5.75 11.19 -16.37
C PHE A 4 -7.10 11.62 -15.81
N ARG A 5 -8.08 10.68 -15.80
CA ARG A 5 -9.38 10.83 -15.15
C ARG A 5 -9.87 9.44 -14.74
N PHE A 6 -10.38 9.31 -13.54
CA PHE A 6 -10.81 8.02 -13.00
C PHE A 6 -12.26 7.70 -13.38
N LEU A 7 -12.45 6.64 -14.17
CA LEU A 7 -13.76 6.15 -14.61
C LEU A 7 -14.36 5.24 -13.56
N THR A 8 -15.59 5.53 -13.15
CA THR A 8 -16.39 4.72 -12.20
C THR A 8 -17.82 4.59 -12.69
N TYR A 9 -18.61 3.70 -12.05
CA TYR A 9 -20.05 3.64 -12.29
C TYR A 9 -20.78 4.93 -11.88
N ALA A 10 -20.22 5.72 -10.99
CA ALA A 10 -20.84 6.96 -10.54
C ALA A 10 -20.66 8.14 -11.51
N ASN A 11 -19.78 8.01 -12.52
CA ASN A 11 -19.42 9.13 -13.40
C ASN A 11 -19.35 8.80 -14.90
N PHE A 12 -19.71 7.59 -15.33
CA PHE A 12 -19.54 7.16 -16.72
C PHE A 12 -20.28 8.07 -17.73
N GLY A 13 -21.46 8.55 -17.42
CA GLY A 13 -22.18 9.47 -18.31
C GLY A 13 -21.49 10.82 -18.50
N LEU A 14 -20.71 11.27 -17.49
CA LEU A 14 -19.86 12.46 -17.66
C LEU A 14 -18.67 12.18 -18.58
N PHE A 15 -18.18 10.94 -18.61
CA PHE A 15 -17.13 10.52 -19.53
C PHE A 15 -17.64 10.44 -20.97
N GLU A 16 -18.89 10.00 -21.21
CA GLU A 16 -19.53 10.03 -22.53
C GLU A 16 -19.49 11.45 -23.09
N ASN A 17 -19.98 12.43 -22.33
CA ASN A 17 -19.94 13.83 -22.69
C ASN A 17 -18.52 14.36 -22.90
N TRP A 18 -17.59 13.99 -22.02
CA TRP A 18 -16.21 14.41 -22.15
C TRP A 18 -15.53 13.84 -23.40
N TYR A 19 -15.77 12.58 -23.74
CA TYR A 19 -15.22 11.98 -24.96
C TYR A 19 -15.82 12.64 -26.22
N LYS A 20 -17.10 12.99 -26.20
CA LYS A 20 -17.74 13.78 -27.27
C LYS A 20 -17.04 15.13 -27.46
N GLU A 21 -16.82 15.88 -26.37
CA GLU A 21 -16.12 17.15 -26.43
C GLU A 21 -14.66 17.02 -26.91
N MET A 22 -13.98 15.92 -26.56
CA MET A 22 -12.63 15.64 -27.05
C MET A 22 -12.64 15.31 -28.56
N ALA A 23 -13.61 14.55 -29.03
CA ALA A 23 -13.78 14.24 -30.46
C ALA A 23 -14.03 15.50 -31.31
N LYS A 24 -14.85 16.44 -30.82
CA LYS A 24 -15.04 17.77 -31.45
C LYS A 24 -13.75 18.59 -31.54
N LYS A 25 -12.80 18.35 -30.64
CA LYS A 25 -11.47 18.99 -30.65
C LYS A 25 -10.43 18.21 -31.47
N GLY A 26 -10.84 17.15 -32.17
CA GLY A 26 -9.95 16.30 -32.97
C GLY A 26 -9.16 15.28 -32.18
N TYR A 27 -9.68 14.84 -31.02
CA TYR A 27 -9.07 13.79 -30.19
C TYR A 27 -10.07 12.68 -29.93
N GLU A 28 -9.92 11.55 -30.59
CA GLU A 28 -10.77 10.37 -30.43
C GLU A 28 -10.19 9.43 -29.39
N ILE A 29 -11.01 8.97 -28.43
CA ILE A 29 -10.58 8.00 -27.42
C ILE A 29 -10.28 6.65 -28.08
N GLU A 30 -9.15 6.05 -27.75
CA GLU A 30 -8.70 4.75 -28.28
C GLU A 30 -8.87 3.64 -27.24
N LYS A 31 -8.42 3.90 -26.00
CA LYS A 31 -8.48 2.93 -24.90
C LYS A 31 -8.31 3.60 -23.56
N ILE A 32 -8.72 2.89 -22.52
CA ILE A 32 -8.43 3.23 -21.13
C ILE A 32 -7.60 2.11 -20.48
N LYS A 33 -6.62 2.48 -19.66
CA LYS A 33 -5.87 1.54 -18.81
C LYS A 33 -6.04 1.91 -17.35
N PHE A 34 -6.09 0.90 -16.49
CA PHE A 34 -6.24 1.05 -15.02
C PHE A 34 -7.41 1.96 -14.62
N SER A 35 -8.45 2.09 -15.46
CA SER A 35 -9.63 2.94 -15.27
C SER A 35 -9.35 4.45 -15.14
N PHE A 36 -8.11 4.92 -15.25
CA PHE A 36 -7.78 6.35 -15.16
C PHE A 36 -6.86 6.90 -16.25
N MET A 37 -6.16 6.05 -17.00
CA MET A 37 -5.27 6.45 -18.09
C MET A 37 -6.03 6.41 -19.41
N ASN A 38 -6.49 7.55 -19.90
CA ASN A 38 -7.27 7.68 -21.13
C ASN A 38 -6.34 8.05 -22.29
N PHE A 39 -6.24 7.17 -23.29
CA PHE A 39 -5.39 7.34 -24.48
C PHE A 39 -6.23 7.81 -25.65
N PHE A 40 -5.86 8.97 -26.20
CA PHE A 40 -6.51 9.58 -27.35
C PHE A 40 -5.57 9.60 -28.56
N LYS A 41 -6.12 9.28 -29.73
CA LYS A 41 -5.45 9.53 -31.02
C LYS A 41 -5.86 10.87 -31.57
N LYS A 42 -4.99 11.57 -32.28
CA LYS A 42 -5.32 12.79 -33.02
C LYS A 42 -6.05 12.40 -34.30
N THR A 43 -7.16 13.04 -34.58
CA THR A 43 -8.01 12.84 -35.76
C THR A 43 -8.53 14.18 -36.23
N GLU A 44 -9.28 14.21 -37.30
CA GLU A 44 -10.10 15.37 -37.63
C GLU A 44 -11.23 15.55 -36.61
N PRO A 45 -11.64 16.82 -36.33
CA PRO A 45 -12.79 17.10 -35.50
C PRO A 45 -14.04 16.38 -35.98
N LYS A 46 -14.75 15.69 -35.08
CA LYS A 46 -15.96 14.92 -35.41
C LYS A 46 -17.03 15.15 -34.36
N ASP A 47 -18.28 15.29 -34.82
CA ASP A 47 -19.44 15.27 -33.93
C ASP A 47 -19.98 13.82 -33.86
N VAL A 48 -19.53 13.09 -32.88
CA VAL A 48 -19.91 11.69 -32.61
C VAL A 48 -20.31 11.56 -31.16
N ASP A 49 -21.29 10.72 -30.89
CA ASP A 49 -21.74 10.41 -29.55
C ASP A 49 -21.04 9.13 -29.03
N TYR A 50 -20.86 9.08 -27.73
CA TYR A 50 -20.30 7.94 -27.03
C TYR A 50 -21.31 7.43 -26.01
N LYS A 51 -21.42 6.10 -25.90
CA LYS A 51 -22.33 5.45 -24.98
C LYS A 51 -21.60 4.31 -24.25
N PHE A 52 -21.70 4.32 -22.93
CA PHE A 52 -21.33 3.15 -22.15
C PHE A 52 -22.51 2.20 -22.02
N VAL A 53 -22.27 0.95 -22.35
CA VAL A 53 -23.21 -0.14 -22.16
C VAL A 53 -22.67 -1.06 -21.07
N ILE A 54 -23.44 -1.24 -20.02
CA ILE A 54 -23.06 -2.09 -18.90
C ILE A 54 -23.56 -3.49 -19.16
N SER A 55 -22.65 -4.41 -19.42
CA SER A 55 -23.01 -5.80 -19.69
C SER A 55 -23.35 -6.53 -18.39
N ASN A 56 -24.39 -7.37 -18.45
CA ASN A 56 -24.81 -8.23 -17.35
C ASN A 56 -23.75 -9.33 -17.14
N ASN A 57 -22.67 -9.00 -16.47
CA ASN A 57 -21.67 -9.97 -16.07
C ASN A 57 -21.94 -10.29 -14.60
N GLU A 58 -22.77 -11.29 -14.36
CA GLU A 58 -23.09 -11.72 -13.00
C GLU A 58 -21.83 -12.16 -12.26
N ASP A 59 -20.74 -12.38 -13.00
CA ASP A 59 -19.55 -12.97 -12.44
C ASP A 59 -18.25 -12.31 -12.88
N LYS A 60 -17.51 -11.72 -11.93
CA LYS A 60 -16.15 -11.21 -12.16
C LYS A 60 -15.17 -12.29 -12.67
N TYR A 61 -15.52 -13.58 -12.52
CA TYR A 61 -14.70 -14.72 -12.94
C TYR A 61 -15.12 -15.30 -14.30
N ASN A 62 -16.34 -15.02 -14.77
CA ASN A 62 -16.71 -15.25 -16.15
C ASN A 62 -16.34 -14.01 -16.95
N ALA A 63 -15.16 -14.01 -17.56
CA ALA A 63 -15.01 -13.20 -18.74
C ALA A 63 -16.13 -13.65 -19.71
N PHE A 64 -16.83 -12.71 -20.37
CA PHE A 64 -17.52 -13.04 -21.61
C PHE A 64 -16.54 -13.92 -22.41
N SER A 65 -17.02 -15.05 -22.90
CA SER A 65 -16.22 -15.74 -23.90
C SER A 65 -15.95 -14.71 -24.99
N LYS A 66 -14.84 -14.82 -25.66
CA LYS A 66 -14.54 -13.93 -26.80
C LYS A 66 -15.75 -13.90 -27.75
N GLN A 67 -16.40 -15.04 -27.89
CA GLN A 67 -17.59 -15.22 -28.72
C GLN A 67 -18.79 -14.37 -28.23
N GLU A 68 -19.14 -14.38 -26.95
CA GLU A 68 -20.24 -13.56 -26.42
C GLU A 68 -19.97 -12.06 -26.59
N LEU A 69 -18.69 -11.63 -26.51
CA LEU A 69 -18.34 -10.23 -26.75
C LEU A 69 -18.41 -9.90 -28.25
N ASP A 70 -17.99 -10.82 -29.09
CA ASP A 70 -18.06 -10.66 -30.55
C ASP A 70 -19.54 -10.61 -31.02
N ASP A 71 -20.39 -11.50 -30.49
CA ASP A 71 -21.84 -11.51 -30.74
C ASP A 71 -22.50 -10.19 -30.29
N LEU A 72 -22.14 -9.69 -29.08
CA LEU A 72 -22.63 -8.40 -28.59
C LEU A 72 -22.18 -7.25 -29.48
N ASN A 73 -20.92 -7.28 -29.96
CA ASN A 73 -20.39 -6.23 -30.83
C ASN A 73 -21.02 -6.27 -32.22
N GLU A 74 -21.31 -7.45 -32.78
CA GLU A 74 -22.03 -7.60 -34.04
C GLU A 74 -23.46 -7.07 -33.93
N MET A 75 -24.16 -7.43 -32.84
CA MET A 75 -25.47 -6.88 -32.55
C MET A 75 -25.41 -5.34 -32.41
N ALA A 76 -24.47 -4.82 -31.65
CA ALA A 76 -24.33 -3.38 -31.47
C ALA A 76 -24.06 -2.66 -32.80
N LYS A 77 -23.25 -3.27 -33.67
CA LYS A 77 -22.92 -2.73 -34.98
C LYS A 77 -24.16 -2.65 -35.89
N SER A 78 -25.09 -3.62 -35.81
CA SER A 78 -26.36 -3.58 -36.57
C SER A 78 -27.27 -2.42 -36.17
N TYR A 79 -27.08 -1.91 -34.92
CA TYR A 79 -27.76 -0.71 -34.40
C TYR A 79 -26.98 0.59 -34.62
N GLY A 80 -25.82 0.53 -35.32
CA GLY A 80 -25.01 1.72 -35.61
C GLY A 80 -24.05 2.10 -34.50
N TYR A 81 -23.68 1.16 -33.64
CA TYR A 81 -22.71 1.33 -32.58
C TYR A 81 -21.38 0.64 -32.91
N ASP A 82 -20.29 1.38 -32.95
CA ASP A 82 -18.93 0.86 -33.12
C ASP A 82 -18.26 0.68 -31.77
N PHE A 83 -17.84 -0.55 -31.45
CA PHE A 83 -17.11 -0.86 -30.23
C PHE A 83 -15.73 -0.16 -30.21
N ILE A 84 -15.37 0.41 -29.07
CA ILE A 84 -14.05 1.04 -28.88
C ILE A 84 -13.19 0.24 -27.90
N PHE A 85 -13.66 0.12 -26.65
CA PHE A 85 -12.96 -0.65 -25.62
C PHE A 85 -13.91 -1.11 -24.52
N ARG A 86 -13.38 -2.02 -23.70
CA ARG A 86 -14.02 -2.49 -22.47
C ARG A 86 -13.20 -2.13 -21.25
N SER A 87 -13.85 -1.60 -20.23
CA SER A 87 -13.31 -1.39 -18.90
C SER A 87 -14.23 -2.05 -17.87
N TYR A 88 -13.77 -3.12 -17.20
CA TYR A 88 -14.62 -4.00 -16.38
C TYR A 88 -15.78 -4.59 -17.18
N ASN A 89 -17.03 -4.34 -16.78
CA ASN A 89 -18.24 -4.70 -17.54
C ASN A 89 -18.87 -3.49 -18.26
N MET A 90 -18.16 -2.36 -18.33
CA MET A 90 -18.57 -1.19 -19.11
C MET A 90 -17.91 -1.25 -20.50
N ASN A 91 -18.72 -1.38 -21.53
CA ASN A 91 -18.30 -1.36 -22.94
C ASN A 91 -18.55 0.02 -23.50
N LEU A 92 -17.53 0.67 -24.04
CA LEU A 92 -17.69 1.96 -24.71
C LEU A 92 -17.90 1.76 -26.20
N TYR A 93 -18.96 2.38 -26.69
CA TYR A 93 -19.29 2.42 -28.11
C TYR A 93 -19.30 3.86 -28.60
N LYS A 94 -18.99 4.02 -29.89
CA LYS A 94 -19.17 5.24 -30.66
C LYS A 94 -20.40 5.08 -31.52
N THR A 95 -21.25 6.10 -31.62
CA THR A 95 -22.46 6.08 -32.45
C THR A 95 -22.69 7.41 -33.15
N LYS A 96 -23.31 7.33 -34.32
CA LYS A 96 -23.88 8.48 -35.03
C LYS A 96 -25.41 8.53 -34.87
N ALA A 97 -26.02 7.46 -34.35
CA ALA A 97 -27.44 7.36 -34.11
C ALA A 97 -27.81 8.12 -32.83
N LYS A 98 -28.45 9.27 -32.98
CA LYS A 98 -29.08 9.98 -31.87
C LYS A 98 -30.29 9.18 -31.42
N ASP A 99 -30.41 8.89 -30.12
CA ASP A 99 -31.62 8.35 -29.46
C ASP A 99 -31.94 6.85 -29.62
N LYS A 100 -31.02 5.99 -30.07
CA LYS A 100 -31.24 4.54 -30.04
C LYS A 100 -30.56 3.94 -28.81
N SER A 101 -31.32 3.30 -27.91
CA SER A 101 -30.77 2.45 -26.86
C SER A 101 -30.37 1.09 -27.43
N LEU A 102 -29.24 0.53 -26.97
CA LEU A 102 -28.83 -0.84 -27.28
C LEU A 102 -29.70 -1.86 -26.52
N TYR A 103 -30.24 -1.44 -25.39
CA TYR A 103 -31.28 -2.19 -24.67
C TYR A 103 -32.63 -1.67 -25.05
N ASN A 104 -33.54 -2.59 -25.41
CA ASN A 104 -34.96 -2.24 -25.68
C ASN A 104 -35.73 -1.84 -24.41
N ASP A 105 -35.12 -2.02 -23.22
CA ASP A 105 -35.73 -1.77 -21.93
C ASP A 105 -34.77 -1.03 -20.98
N ASP A 106 -35.08 0.23 -20.70
CA ASP A 106 -34.40 1.06 -19.71
C ASP A 106 -34.39 0.42 -18.30
N VAL A 107 -35.43 -0.37 -17.97
CA VAL A 107 -35.58 -1.03 -16.68
C VAL A 107 -34.51 -2.11 -16.51
N GLU A 108 -34.24 -2.87 -17.57
CA GLU A 108 -33.19 -3.90 -17.53
C GLU A 108 -31.79 -3.27 -17.41
N GLU A 109 -31.49 -2.22 -18.17
CA GLU A 109 -30.23 -1.48 -18.10
C GLU A 109 -30.01 -0.92 -16.68
N LEU A 110 -31.00 -0.31 -16.07
CA LEU A 110 -30.96 0.20 -14.71
C LEU A 110 -30.79 -0.90 -13.66
N LYS A 111 -31.43 -2.06 -13.83
CA LYS A 111 -31.28 -3.21 -12.94
C LYS A 111 -29.85 -3.72 -12.95
N ILE A 112 -29.24 -3.87 -14.13
CA ILE A 112 -27.85 -4.29 -14.31
C ILE A 112 -26.91 -3.27 -13.65
N LEU A 113 -27.11 -1.98 -13.91
CA LEU A 113 -26.33 -0.90 -13.30
C LEU A 113 -26.39 -0.93 -11.78
N ARG A 114 -27.61 -0.99 -11.20
CA ARG A 114 -27.80 -1.05 -9.74
C ARG A 114 -27.13 -2.26 -9.10
N THR A 115 -27.26 -3.41 -9.73
CA THR A 115 -26.60 -4.65 -9.27
C THR A 115 -25.08 -4.51 -9.30
N SER A 116 -24.53 -3.91 -10.36
CA SER A 116 -23.09 -3.66 -10.49
C SER A 116 -22.58 -2.67 -9.44
N VAL A 117 -23.30 -1.57 -9.23
CA VAL A 117 -22.94 -0.56 -8.21
C VAL A 117 -23.02 -1.14 -6.80
N LYS A 118 -24.08 -1.90 -6.47
CA LYS A 118 -24.21 -2.58 -5.17
C LYS A 118 -23.04 -3.52 -4.91
N ARG A 119 -22.62 -4.26 -5.93
CA ARG A 119 -21.44 -5.15 -5.83
C ARG A 119 -20.14 -4.38 -5.59
N GLU A 120 -19.96 -3.23 -6.26
CA GLU A 120 -18.79 -2.38 -6.00
C GLU A 120 -18.82 -1.78 -4.58
N ILE A 121 -19.97 -1.34 -4.07
CA ILE A 121 -20.13 -0.88 -2.69
C ILE A 121 -19.64 -1.96 -1.71
N ILE A 122 -20.12 -3.20 -1.86
CA ILE A 122 -19.73 -4.31 -0.98
C ILE A 122 -18.22 -4.60 -1.11
N SER A 123 -17.72 -4.67 -2.34
CA SER A 123 -16.29 -4.95 -2.61
C SER A 123 -15.37 -3.88 -2.00
N THR A 124 -15.74 -2.60 -2.19
CA THR A 124 -15.00 -1.44 -1.65
C THR A 124 -15.09 -1.39 -0.13
N ALA A 125 -16.27 -1.67 0.46
CA ALA A 125 -16.43 -1.74 1.92
C ALA A 125 -15.52 -2.81 2.56
N ILE A 126 -15.44 -4.00 1.95
CA ILE A 126 -14.53 -5.05 2.43
C ILE A 126 -13.07 -4.59 2.32
N LEU A 127 -12.69 -3.97 1.20
CA LEU A 127 -11.33 -3.46 1.00
C LEU A 127 -10.99 -2.36 2.00
N SER A 128 -11.93 -1.43 2.28
CA SER A 128 -11.77 -0.39 3.30
C SER A 128 -11.48 -0.97 4.68
N ILE A 129 -12.20 -2.05 5.08
CA ILE A 129 -11.95 -2.72 6.36
C ILE A 129 -10.53 -3.33 6.39
N VAL A 130 -10.11 -4.00 5.31
CA VAL A 130 -8.77 -4.59 5.21
C VAL A 130 -7.70 -3.50 5.29
N LEU A 131 -7.86 -2.39 4.55
CA LEU A 131 -6.91 -1.28 4.57
C LEU A 131 -6.86 -0.60 5.94
N LEU A 132 -8.00 -0.48 6.62
CA LEU A 132 -8.05 0.06 7.99
C LEU A 132 -7.27 -0.82 8.97
N LEU A 133 -7.46 -2.15 8.91
CA LEU A 133 -6.71 -3.09 9.74
C LEU A 133 -5.21 -3.03 9.45
N LEU A 134 -4.82 -3.03 8.17
CA LEU A 134 -3.42 -2.88 7.77
C LEU A 134 -2.83 -1.54 8.26
N HIS A 135 -3.61 -0.45 8.15
CA HIS A 135 -3.17 0.83 8.66
C HIS A 135 -2.97 0.82 10.18
N PHE A 136 -3.88 0.17 10.92
CA PHE A 136 -3.73 0.04 12.37
C PHE A 136 -2.42 -0.66 12.76
N PHE A 137 -2.08 -1.78 12.11
CA PHE A 137 -0.82 -2.48 12.37
C PHE A 137 0.41 -1.65 11.98
N THR A 138 0.39 -0.99 10.83
CA THR A 138 1.52 -0.14 10.40
C THR A 138 1.66 1.13 11.22
N PHE A 139 0.55 1.67 11.74
CA PHE A 139 0.56 2.85 12.59
C PHE A 139 1.09 2.54 14.01
N ALA A 140 0.91 1.32 14.51
CA ALA A 140 1.53 0.89 15.76
C ALA A 140 3.06 0.97 15.66
N ASN A 141 3.66 0.49 14.57
CA ASN A 141 5.10 0.62 14.31
C ASN A 141 5.53 2.09 14.12
N PHE A 142 4.69 2.92 13.49
CA PHE A 142 4.95 4.36 13.35
C PHE A 142 5.00 5.09 14.70
N LEU A 143 4.31 4.60 15.72
CA LEU A 143 4.34 5.16 17.08
C LEU A 143 5.46 4.58 17.95
N SER A 144 6.12 3.50 17.52
CA SER A 144 7.24 2.86 18.23
C SER A 144 8.58 3.54 17.92
N GLU A 145 9.64 3.13 18.62
CA GLU A 145 11.01 3.53 18.30
C GLU A 145 11.47 3.06 16.93
N GLU A 146 10.94 1.94 16.42
CA GLU A 146 11.25 1.38 15.11
C GLU A 146 11.04 2.37 13.95
N PHE A 147 10.18 3.38 14.15
CA PHE A 147 10.02 4.48 13.21
C PHE A 147 11.34 5.21 12.90
N TYR A 148 12.22 5.36 13.90
CA TYR A 148 13.50 6.03 13.72
C TYR A 148 14.57 5.12 13.10
N TYR A 149 14.42 3.81 13.28
CA TYR A 149 15.36 2.82 12.80
C TYR A 149 15.14 2.39 11.34
N SER A 150 13.95 2.63 10.78
CA SER A 150 13.62 2.23 9.41
C SER A 150 12.96 3.35 8.61
N ASN A 151 13.60 3.74 7.50
CA ASN A 151 13.02 4.70 6.55
C ASN A 151 11.77 4.16 5.85
N TYR A 152 11.69 2.84 5.69
CA TYR A 152 10.52 2.16 5.13
C TYR A 152 9.26 2.38 5.98
N SER A 153 9.37 2.24 7.29
CA SER A 153 8.26 2.45 8.24
C SER A 153 7.68 3.87 8.16
N MET A 154 8.53 4.87 7.87
CA MET A 154 8.10 6.26 7.69
C MET A 154 7.15 6.47 6.51
N VAL A 155 7.32 5.69 5.45
CA VAL A 155 6.58 5.88 4.18
C VAL A 155 5.39 4.94 4.10
N LEU A 156 5.48 3.77 4.71
CA LEU A 156 4.45 2.73 4.61
C LEU A 156 3.11 3.17 5.24
N ALA A 157 3.13 3.67 6.47
CA ALA A 157 1.91 4.07 7.16
C ALA A 157 1.14 5.20 6.43
N PRO A 158 1.78 6.31 6.01
CA PRO A 158 1.12 7.33 5.18
C PRO A 158 0.60 6.78 3.85
N SER A 159 1.32 5.85 3.21
CA SER A 159 0.89 5.25 1.94
C SER A 159 -0.41 4.46 2.10
N ILE A 160 -0.49 3.60 3.12
CA ILE A 160 -1.69 2.81 3.41
C ILE A 160 -2.85 3.72 3.82
N LEU A 161 -2.59 4.78 4.60
CA LEU A 161 -3.60 5.77 4.96
C LEU A 161 -4.19 6.45 3.73
N LEU A 162 -3.36 6.88 2.77
CA LEU A 162 -3.84 7.49 1.53
C LEU A 162 -4.65 6.52 0.68
N MET A 163 -4.26 5.25 0.61
CA MET A 163 -5.05 4.20 -0.05
C MET A 163 -6.39 4.00 0.64
N PHE A 164 -6.42 3.97 1.96
CA PHE A 164 -7.66 3.86 2.74
C PHE A 164 -8.58 5.06 2.50
N ILE A 165 -8.05 6.29 2.53
CA ILE A 165 -8.82 7.50 2.23
C ILE A 165 -9.40 7.45 0.81
N PHE A 166 -8.59 7.06 -0.18
CA PHE A 166 -9.05 6.88 -1.56
C PHE A 166 -10.24 5.90 -1.64
N ASP A 167 -10.10 4.74 -1.00
CA ASP A 167 -11.11 3.68 -1.03
C ASP A 167 -12.39 4.09 -0.29
N LEU A 168 -12.25 4.77 0.86
CA LEU A 168 -13.38 5.31 1.61
C LEU A 168 -14.16 6.36 0.81
N LEU A 169 -13.47 7.27 0.11
CA LEU A 169 -14.11 8.27 -0.74
C LEU A 169 -14.80 7.62 -1.94
N ALA A 170 -14.23 6.57 -2.52
CA ALA A 170 -14.88 5.80 -3.58
C ALA A 170 -16.14 5.09 -3.06
N LEU A 171 -16.10 4.52 -1.85
CA LEU A 171 -17.25 3.91 -1.18
C LEU A 171 -18.38 4.93 -0.99
N VAL A 172 -18.05 6.13 -0.51
CA VAL A 172 -19.02 7.23 -0.36
C VAL A 172 -19.62 7.63 -1.70
N ASP A 173 -18.79 7.78 -2.74
CA ASP A 173 -19.23 8.18 -4.08
C ASP A 173 -20.22 7.16 -4.68
N TYR A 174 -19.90 5.86 -4.63
CA TYR A 174 -20.80 4.79 -5.06
C TYR A 174 -22.10 4.75 -4.24
N SER A 175 -22.01 4.92 -2.92
CA SER A 175 -23.18 4.90 -2.05
C SER A 175 -24.13 6.08 -2.30
N VAL A 176 -23.59 7.27 -2.51
CA VAL A 176 -24.35 8.48 -2.86
C VAL A 176 -24.99 8.30 -4.25
N PHE A 177 -24.22 7.81 -5.23
CA PHE A 177 -24.76 7.53 -6.57
C PHE A 177 -25.90 6.52 -6.50
N TYR A 178 -25.75 5.42 -5.79
CA TYR A 178 -26.78 4.40 -5.61
C TYR A 178 -28.04 4.99 -4.98
N ARG A 179 -27.92 5.74 -3.89
CA ARG A 179 -29.06 6.36 -3.19
C ARG A 179 -29.83 7.36 -4.07
N ARG A 180 -29.10 8.18 -4.85
CA ARG A 180 -29.71 9.19 -5.73
C ARG A 180 -30.45 8.58 -6.92
N ASN A 181 -30.07 7.37 -7.34
CA ASN A 181 -30.57 6.73 -8.54
C ASN A 181 -31.39 5.45 -8.28
N LYS A 182 -31.70 5.14 -7.02
CA LYS A 182 -32.46 3.92 -6.67
C LYS A 182 -33.88 3.91 -7.26
N ASP A 183 -34.51 5.08 -7.36
CA ASP A 183 -35.92 5.24 -7.79
C ASP A 183 -36.05 5.80 -9.23
N VAL A 184 -34.91 5.95 -9.95
CA VAL A 184 -34.91 6.45 -11.33
C VAL A 184 -35.47 5.37 -12.27
N SER A 185 -36.38 5.74 -13.15
CA SER A 185 -37.07 4.82 -14.11
C SER A 185 -36.42 4.82 -15.48
N HIS A 186 -35.71 5.88 -15.86
CA HIS A 186 -35.07 6.01 -17.16
C HIS A 186 -33.60 6.33 -17.04
N THR A 187 -32.76 5.74 -17.91
CA THR A 187 -31.31 5.93 -17.89
C THR A 187 -30.85 7.38 -18.10
N LYS A 188 -31.64 8.15 -18.87
CA LYS A 188 -31.42 9.59 -19.11
C LYS A 188 -31.53 10.46 -17.87
N ASP A 189 -32.25 10.00 -16.83
CA ASP A 189 -32.49 10.76 -15.60
C ASP A 189 -31.43 10.47 -14.51
N LEU A 190 -30.39 9.67 -14.83
CA LEU A 190 -29.31 9.34 -13.92
C LEU A 190 -28.54 10.58 -13.48
N LYS A 191 -28.31 10.68 -12.17
CA LYS A 191 -27.55 11.77 -11.52
C LYS A 191 -26.14 11.32 -11.23
N PHE A 192 -25.20 11.75 -12.07
CA PHE A 192 -23.78 11.39 -11.97
C PHE A 192 -23.01 12.25 -10.96
N SER A 193 -21.89 11.72 -10.47
CA SER A 193 -20.93 12.44 -9.63
C SER A 193 -20.17 13.49 -10.43
N LYS A 194 -19.75 14.58 -9.76
CA LYS A 194 -19.02 15.68 -10.43
C LYS A 194 -17.63 15.23 -10.98
N VAL A 195 -17.27 15.74 -12.15
CA VAL A 195 -15.97 15.44 -12.82
C VAL A 195 -14.76 15.78 -11.95
N SER A 196 -14.87 16.77 -11.05
CA SER A 196 -13.78 17.15 -10.15
C SER A 196 -13.32 16.01 -9.23
N PHE A 197 -14.23 15.14 -8.80
CA PHE A 197 -13.91 13.96 -8.00
C PHE A 197 -12.98 12.98 -8.74
N SER A 198 -13.22 12.77 -10.03
CA SER A 198 -12.39 11.84 -10.81
C SER A 198 -10.93 12.27 -10.94
N LYS A 199 -10.64 13.59 -10.93
CA LYS A 199 -9.26 14.11 -10.90
C LYS A 199 -8.62 13.93 -9.52
N PHE A 200 -9.35 14.25 -8.48
CA PHE A 200 -8.89 14.10 -7.11
C PHE A 200 -8.52 12.63 -6.80
N PHE A 201 -9.34 11.68 -7.22
CA PHE A 201 -9.05 10.25 -7.10
C PHE A 201 -7.75 9.87 -7.82
N VAL A 202 -7.47 10.44 -9.01
CA VAL A 202 -6.21 10.17 -9.69
C VAL A 202 -5.02 10.68 -8.88
N TYR A 203 -5.09 11.88 -8.30
CA TYR A 203 -3.99 12.41 -7.48
C TYR A 203 -3.75 11.54 -6.24
N LEU A 204 -4.81 11.12 -5.53
CA LEU A 204 -4.67 10.25 -4.37
C LEU A 204 -4.00 8.92 -4.71
N ILE A 205 -4.49 8.21 -5.74
CA ILE A 205 -3.92 6.91 -6.11
C ILE A 205 -2.48 7.05 -6.63
N MET A 206 -2.18 8.08 -7.43
CA MET A 206 -0.83 8.30 -7.93
C MET A 206 0.14 8.63 -6.79
N THR A 207 -0.27 9.48 -5.83
CA THR A 207 0.55 9.78 -4.65
C THR A 207 0.78 8.53 -3.81
N SER A 208 -0.24 7.72 -3.55
CA SER A 208 -0.10 6.45 -2.82
C SER A 208 0.87 5.51 -3.53
N LEU A 209 0.75 5.34 -4.85
CA LEU A 209 1.64 4.47 -5.63
C LEU A 209 3.08 4.96 -5.62
N ILE A 210 3.31 6.27 -5.74
CA ILE A 210 4.65 6.88 -5.64
C ILE A 210 5.23 6.61 -4.26
N LEU A 211 4.48 6.83 -3.20
CA LEU A 211 4.93 6.57 -1.83
C LEU A 211 5.24 5.09 -1.60
N ILE A 212 4.43 4.17 -2.14
CA ILE A 212 4.71 2.73 -2.05
C ILE A 212 6.03 2.40 -2.78
N ILE A 213 6.24 2.92 -3.99
CA ILE A 213 7.50 2.72 -4.73
C ILE A 213 8.68 3.27 -3.94
N VAL A 214 8.55 4.48 -3.39
CA VAL A 214 9.58 5.09 -2.53
C VAL A 214 9.82 4.21 -1.30
N GLY A 215 8.78 3.74 -0.62
CA GLY A 215 8.88 2.85 0.53
C GLY A 215 9.62 1.55 0.20
N ILE A 216 9.27 0.90 -0.91
CA ILE A 216 9.95 -0.30 -1.39
C ILE A 216 11.44 0.00 -1.67
N THR A 217 11.74 1.12 -2.34
CA THR A 217 13.12 1.53 -2.62
C THR A 217 13.90 1.77 -1.33
N LEU A 218 13.29 2.47 -0.36
CA LEU A 218 13.91 2.72 0.94
C LEU A 218 14.17 1.41 1.71
N GLN A 219 13.31 0.41 1.59
CA GLN A 219 13.58 -0.89 2.21
C GLN A 219 14.83 -1.57 1.64
N PHE A 220 15.17 -1.35 0.38
CA PHE A 220 16.45 -1.84 -0.17
C PHE A 220 17.66 -1.03 0.32
N VAL A 221 17.46 0.25 0.67
CA VAL A 221 18.52 1.10 1.24
C VAL A 221 18.69 0.86 2.73
N ASP A 222 17.59 0.61 3.44
CA ASP A 222 17.58 0.24 4.87
C ASP A 222 18.03 -1.21 5.12
N VAL A 223 18.51 -1.88 4.08
CA VAL A 223 19.03 -3.24 4.23
C VAL A 223 20.07 -3.23 5.33
N ASN A 224 19.79 -4.00 6.37
CA ASN A 224 20.80 -4.28 7.39
C ASN A 224 22.08 -4.67 6.65
N PRO A 225 23.21 -3.95 6.84
CA PRO A 225 24.48 -4.28 6.20
C PRO A 225 24.86 -5.76 6.37
N ALA A 226 24.42 -6.37 7.50
CA ALA A 226 24.59 -7.78 7.78
C ALA A 226 23.87 -8.71 6.79
N ILE A 227 22.73 -8.28 6.22
CA ILE A 227 21.95 -9.12 5.28
C ILE A 227 22.44 -8.95 3.84
N GLY A 228 22.85 -7.74 3.48
CA GLY A 228 23.31 -7.37 2.13
C GLY A 228 22.17 -7.33 1.09
N LEU A 229 22.40 -6.60 0.01
CA LEU A 229 21.42 -6.41 -1.07
C LEU A 229 20.99 -7.74 -1.73
N LYS A 230 21.92 -8.68 -1.94
CA LYS A 230 21.64 -9.98 -2.56
C LYS A 230 20.61 -10.78 -1.75
N ASN A 231 20.77 -10.85 -0.45
CA ASN A 231 19.87 -11.60 0.43
C ASN A 231 18.51 -10.91 0.57
N THR A 232 18.47 -9.57 0.58
CA THR A 232 17.25 -8.81 0.55
C THR A 232 16.46 -9.08 -0.74
N LEU A 233 17.11 -9.06 -1.90
CA LEU A 233 16.47 -9.44 -3.17
C LEU A 233 15.95 -10.88 -3.14
N LEU A 234 16.69 -11.79 -2.50
CA LEU A 234 16.27 -13.18 -2.34
C LEU A 234 14.99 -13.29 -1.50
N LEU A 235 14.84 -12.50 -0.43
CA LEU A 235 13.61 -12.45 0.38
C LEU A 235 12.40 -11.90 -0.39
N TRP A 236 12.61 -11.01 -1.35
CA TRP A 236 11.53 -10.48 -2.21
C TRP A 236 11.12 -11.42 -3.34
N THR A 237 12.01 -12.33 -3.75
CA THR A 237 11.76 -13.26 -4.86
C THR A 237 10.48 -14.10 -4.68
N PRO A 238 10.20 -14.72 -3.51
CA PRO A 238 8.97 -15.47 -3.29
C PRO A 238 7.72 -14.59 -3.43
N LEU A 239 7.76 -13.35 -2.96
CA LEU A 239 6.64 -12.40 -3.06
C LEU A 239 6.31 -12.08 -4.53
N VAL A 240 7.33 -11.74 -5.32
CA VAL A 240 7.17 -11.45 -6.76
C VAL A 240 6.65 -12.69 -7.48
N LEU A 241 7.23 -13.85 -7.23
CA LEU A 241 6.80 -15.12 -7.80
C LEU A 241 5.34 -15.43 -7.44
N MET A 242 4.95 -15.20 -6.21
CA MET A 242 3.56 -15.35 -5.75
C MET A 242 2.59 -14.52 -6.60
N TRP A 243 2.87 -13.24 -6.82
CA TRP A 243 2.01 -12.38 -7.64
C TRP A 243 1.93 -12.83 -9.09
N VAL A 244 3.05 -13.25 -9.68
CA VAL A 244 3.09 -13.81 -11.04
C VAL A 244 2.23 -15.08 -11.12
N LEU A 245 2.36 -15.99 -10.18
CA LEU A 245 1.57 -17.23 -10.12
C LEU A 245 0.07 -16.94 -9.96
N VAL A 246 -0.32 -16.07 -9.05
CA VAL A 246 -1.73 -15.65 -8.87
C VAL A 246 -2.29 -15.10 -10.20
N PHE A 247 -1.53 -14.26 -10.89
CA PHE A 247 -1.95 -13.70 -12.17
C PHE A 247 -2.12 -14.79 -13.26
N LEU A 248 -1.16 -15.70 -13.39
CA LEU A 248 -1.20 -16.79 -14.36
C LEU A 248 -2.36 -17.75 -14.08
N PHE A 249 -2.54 -18.18 -12.83
CA PHE A 249 -3.64 -19.05 -12.44
C PHE A 249 -4.99 -18.38 -12.64
N ARG A 250 -5.12 -17.10 -12.29
CA ARG A 250 -6.35 -16.33 -12.56
C ARG A 250 -6.69 -16.33 -14.05
N LYS A 251 -5.70 -16.15 -14.92
CA LYS A 251 -5.90 -16.19 -16.38
C LYS A 251 -6.38 -17.57 -16.81
N LYS A 252 -5.74 -18.64 -16.32
CA LYS A 252 -6.08 -20.04 -16.66
C LYS A 252 -7.47 -20.43 -16.17
N ILE A 253 -7.84 -20.10 -14.91
CA ILE A 253 -9.14 -20.43 -14.33
C ILE A 253 -10.29 -19.78 -15.12
N LYS A 254 -10.11 -18.56 -15.64
CA LYS A 254 -11.11 -17.90 -16.47
C LYS A 254 -11.47 -18.68 -17.72
N THR A 255 -10.52 -19.42 -18.30
CA THR A 255 -10.72 -20.20 -19.53
C THR A 255 -11.24 -21.62 -19.30
N MET A 256 -11.36 -22.06 -18.03
CA MET A 256 -11.88 -23.40 -17.70
C MET A 256 -13.39 -23.47 -17.91
N ASN A 257 -13.85 -24.57 -18.49
CA ASN A 257 -15.27 -24.82 -18.71
C ASN A 257 -15.90 -25.51 -17.49
N ILE A 258 -15.99 -24.78 -16.38
CA ILE A 258 -16.57 -25.23 -15.10
C ILE A 258 -17.47 -24.14 -14.53
N SER A 259 -18.34 -24.53 -13.56
CA SER A 259 -19.23 -23.57 -12.92
C SER A 259 -18.47 -22.44 -12.23
N THR A 260 -19.06 -21.27 -12.18
CA THR A 260 -18.49 -20.09 -11.50
C THR A 260 -18.18 -20.32 -10.04
N ALA A 261 -19.06 -21.05 -9.32
CA ALA A 261 -18.82 -21.40 -7.93
C ALA A 261 -17.54 -22.26 -7.77
N SER A 262 -17.34 -23.20 -8.69
CA SER A 262 -16.10 -24.01 -8.74
C SER A 262 -14.87 -23.18 -9.07
N LYS A 263 -14.96 -22.23 -10.01
CA LYS A 263 -13.87 -21.30 -10.32
C LYS A 263 -13.44 -20.50 -9.09
N LYS A 264 -14.40 -19.97 -8.32
CA LYS A 264 -14.13 -19.20 -7.08
C LYS A 264 -13.44 -20.07 -6.03
N LYS A 265 -13.95 -21.30 -5.80
CA LYS A 265 -13.34 -22.24 -4.85
C LYS A 265 -11.90 -22.61 -5.25
N ILE A 266 -11.68 -22.96 -6.52
CA ILE A 266 -10.34 -23.30 -7.03
C ILE A 266 -9.41 -22.12 -6.89
N PHE A 267 -9.84 -20.91 -7.26
CA PHE A 267 -9.02 -19.71 -7.11
C PHE A 267 -8.65 -19.44 -5.64
N ALA A 268 -9.62 -19.53 -4.73
CA ALA A 268 -9.37 -19.36 -3.30
C ALA A 268 -8.36 -20.39 -2.75
N LEU A 269 -8.51 -21.66 -3.11
CA LEU A 269 -7.57 -22.73 -2.74
C LEU A 269 -6.16 -22.47 -3.26
N ILE A 270 -6.04 -22.04 -4.54
CA ILE A 270 -4.74 -21.71 -5.15
C ILE A 270 -4.11 -20.52 -4.42
N VAL A 271 -4.87 -19.49 -4.12
CA VAL A 271 -4.36 -18.32 -3.38
C VAL A 271 -3.86 -18.74 -2.00
N ILE A 272 -4.63 -19.52 -1.24
CA ILE A 272 -4.23 -20.03 0.08
C ILE A 272 -2.95 -20.86 -0.03
N ALA A 273 -2.87 -21.77 -1.01
CA ALA A 273 -1.69 -22.60 -1.23
C ALA A 273 -0.44 -21.76 -1.58
N ILE A 274 -0.60 -20.77 -2.46
CA ILE A 274 0.50 -19.87 -2.86
C ILE A 274 0.98 -19.04 -1.64
N PHE A 275 0.07 -18.51 -0.82
CA PHE A 275 0.43 -17.81 0.41
C PHE A 275 1.15 -18.73 1.41
N GLY A 276 0.67 -19.96 1.58
CA GLY A 276 1.33 -20.96 2.43
C GLY A 276 2.74 -21.29 1.95
N ILE A 277 2.94 -21.53 0.65
CA ILE A 277 4.25 -21.76 0.04
C ILE A 277 5.16 -20.54 0.23
N ASN A 278 4.63 -19.34 0.00
CA ASN A 278 5.39 -18.09 0.18
C ASN A 278 5.87 -17.94 1.63
N TYR A 279 4.98 -18.16 2.61
CA TYR A 279 5.32 -18.13 4.03
C TYR A 279 6.44 -19.12 4.36
N PHE A 280 6.29 -20.38 3.90
CA PHE A 280 7.29 -21.43 4.14
C PHE A 280 8.63 -21.13 3.47
N MET A 281 8.62 -20.60 2.24
CA MET A 281 9.84 -20.21 1.54
C MET A 281 10.56 -19.06 2.28
N ASN A 282 9.83 -18.04 2.69
CA ASN A 282 10.42 -16.92 3.46
C ASN A 282 11.00 -17.40 4.79
N TYR A 283 10.28 -18.26 5.51
CA TYR A 283 10.77 -18.87 6.74
C TYR A 283 12.05 -19.69 6.51
N SER A 284 12.07 -20.53 5.47
CA SER A 284 13.24 -21.35 5.13
C SER A 284 14.44 -20.51 4.68
N ILE A 285 14.19 -19.43 3.93
CA ILE A 285 15.25 -18.49 3.49
C ILE A 285 15.82 -17.76 4.71
N ALA A 286 14.95 -17.23 5.56
CA ALA A 286 15.36 -16.51 6.77
C ALA A 286 16.21 -17.37 7.72
N ASN A 287 15.82 -18.63 7.90
CA ASN A 287 16.58 -19.56 8.75
C ASN A 287 17.92 -20.03 8.14
N LYS A 288 18.04 -20.00 6.81
CA LYS A 288 19.30 -20.38 6.11
C LYS A 288 20.20 -19.18 5.85
N MET A 289 19.68 -17.97 6.01
CA MET A 289 20.55 -16.81 5.98
C MET A 289 21.52 -16.97 7.16
N PRO A 290 22.83 -16.99 6.91
CA PRO A 290 23.75 -16.88 8.01
C PRO A 290 23.32 -15.63 8.73
N GLY A 291 23.12 -15.74 10.03
CA GLY A 291 23.07 -14.58 10.90
C GLY A 291 24.42 -13.89 10.80
N ASN A 292 24.66 -13.32 9.63
CA ASN A 292 25.75 -12.39 9.43
C ASN A 292 25.34 -11.13 10.19
N LYS A 293 25.45 -11.25 11.50
CA LYS A 293 25.92 -10.11 12.23
C LYS A 293 27.24 -9.82 11.53
N ASN A 294 27.40 -8.66 10.89
CA ASN A 294 28.72 -8.10 10.67
C ASN A 294 29.23 -7.77 12.08
N THR A 295 29.58 -8.81 12.81
CA THR A 295 30.20 -8.73 14.10
C THR A 295 31.66 -8.56 13.77
N GLU A 296 32.09 -7.32 13.76
CA GLU A 296 33.51 -7.01 13.78
C GLU A 296 33.94 -7.00 15.25
N VAL A 297 35.02 -7.66 15.58
CA VAL A 297 35.61 -7.53 16.89
C VAL A 297 36.47 -6.27 16.83
N SER A 298 36.05 -5.23 17.52
CA SER A 298 36.79 -3.98 17.65
C SER A 298 36.92 -3.61 19.13
N ASP A 299 38.12 -3.31 19.57
CA ASP A 299 38.43 -2.86 20.94
C ASP A 299 37.88 -3.79 22.05
N GLY A 300 37.83 -5.11 21.81
CA GLY A 300 37.34 -6.09 22.77
C GLY A 300 35.79 -6.30 22.74
N TYR A 301 35.07 -5.67 21.80
CA TYR A 301 33.65 -5.83 21.64
C TYR A 301 33.30 -6.58 20.37
N GLU A 302 32.23 -7.38 20.44
CA GLU A 302 31.47 -7.77 19.26
C GLU A 302 30.61 -6.59 18.84
N VAL A 303 30.90 -5.97 17.71
CA VAL A 303 30.15 -4.83 17.18
C VAL A 303 29.18 -5.30 16.12
N THR A 304 27.87 -5.07 16.32
CA THR A 304 26.83 -5.34 15.34
C THR A 304 26.24 -4.02 14.84
N GLU A 305 26.45 -3.67 13.57
CA GLU A 305 25.77 -2.54 12.95
C GLU A 305 24.33 -2.94 12.61
N LEU A 306 23.33 -2.20 13.15
CA LEU A 306 21.92 -2.52 12.98
C LEU A 306 21.28 -1.76 11.82
N SER A 307 21.38 -0.43 11.80
CA SER A 307 20.75 0.38 10.77
C SER A 307 21.32 1.78 10.63
N LYS A 308 21.13 2.38 9.46
CA LYS A 308 21.33 3.82 9.21
C LYS A 308 20.05 4.36 8.59
N GLY A 309 19.41 5.30 9.26
CA GLY A 309 18.17 5.90 8.78
C GLY A 309 18.34 7.37 8.41
N ILE A 310 17.25 7.97 7.87
CA ILE A 310 17.22 9.40 7.58
C ILE A 310 17.47 10.23 8.85
N PHE A 311 17.03 9.74 9.99
CA PHE A 311 17.17 10.43 11.28
C PHE A 311 18.45 10.07 12.07
N LEU A 312 19.10 8.97 11.71
CA LEU A 312 20.21 8.42 12.44
C LEU A 312 21.51 8.52 11.63
N THR A 313 22.61 8.78 12.35
CA THR A 313 23.96 8.66 11.79
C THR A 313 24.57 7.32 12.11
N GLU A 314 24.19 6.71 13.24
CA GLU A 314 24.67 5.41 13.70
C GLU A 314 23.61 4.70 14.54
N HIS A 315 23.53 3.38 14.40
CA HIS A 315 22.80 2.50 15.29
C HIS A 315 23.52 1.15 15.35
N LYS A 316 24.20 0.90 16.47
CA LYS A 316 25.06 -0.26 16.68
C LYS A 316 24.86 -0.87 18.05
N ILE A 317 25.12 -2.16 18.16
CA ILE A 317 25.24 -2.88 19.43
C ILE A 317 26.72 -3.23 19.63
N TYR A 318 27.22 -2.93 20.79
CA TYR A 318 28.52 -3.31 21.30
C TYR A 318 28.29 -4.29 22.44
N SER A 319 28.80 -5.50 22.35
CA SER A 319 28.62 -6.53 23.38
C SER A 319 29.89 -7.25 23.70
N ASN A 320 30.06 -7.60 24.98
CA ASN A 320 31.09 -8.50 25.50
C ASN A 320 30.42 -9.48 26.48
N GLU A 321 31.21 -10.25 27.24
CA GLU A 321 30.72 -11.23 28.21
C GLU A 321 29.98 -10.59 29.40
N GLU A 322 30.23 -9.31 29.72
CA GLU A 322 29.76 -8.64 30.93
C GLU A 322 28.59 -7.70 30.69
N PHE A 323 28.54 -7.05 29.53
CA PHE A 323 27.49 -6.07 29.22
C PHE A 323 27.22 -5.93 27.72
N SER A 324 26.10 -5.28 27.40
CA SER A 324 25.74 -4.89 26.05
C SER A 324 25.30 -3.44 26.01
N ILE A 325 25.81 -2.68 25.06
CA ILE A 325 25.42 -1.27 24.81
C ILE A 325 24.90 -1.13 23.41
N GLU A 326 23.61 -0.83 23.30
CA GLU A 326 23.00 -0.37 22.05
C GLU A 326 23.18 1.13 21.95
N ARG A 327 23.98 1.58 20.99
CA ARG A 327 24.30 3.00 20.74
C ARG A 327 23.56 3.51 19.53
N THR A 328 22.81 4.59 19.72
CA THR A 328 22.12 5.31 18.64
C THR A 328 22.57 6.76 18.62
N ILE A 329 23.11 7.22 17.49
CA ILE A 329 23.46 8.63 17.27
C ILE A 329 22.46 9.23 16.30
N SER A 330 21.73 10.24 16.76
CA SER A 330 20.77 10.99 15.93
C SER A 330 21.43 12.16 15.20
N LYS A 331 20.84 12.60 14.10
CA LYS A 331 21.32 13.78 13.37
C LYS A 331 21.16 15.10 14.15
N ASP A 332 20.14 15.17 15.01
CA ASP A 332 19.85 16.31 15.86
C ASP A 332 19.34 15.87 17.24
N GLU A 333 19.42 16.81 18.22
CA GLU A 333 18.98 16.55 19.59
C GLU A 333 17.47 16.38 19.74
N SER A 334 16.65 16.97 18.87
CA SER A 334 15.20 16.79 18.94
C SER A 334 14.82 15.37 18.63
N THR A 335 15.49 14.78 17.63
CA THR A 335 15.33 13.38 17.26
C THR A 335 15.76 12.44 18.39
N SER A 336 16.92 12.66 19.02
CA SER A 336 17.37 11.82 20.14
C SER A 336 16.41 11.92 21.34
N LYS A 337 15.95 13.11 21.69
CA LYS A 337 14.97 13.32 22.76
C LYS A 337 13.64 12.61 22.48
N ASN A 338 13.17 12.63 21.23
CA ASN A 338 11.94 11.95 20.84
C ASN A 338 12.08 10.43 20.81
N LEU A 339 13.20 9.92 20.28
CA LEU A 339 13.54 8.50 20.31
C LEU A 339 13.58 8.00 21.76
N TYR A 340 14.33 8.69 22.61
CA TYR A 340 14.46 8.38 24.03
C TYR A 340 13.08 8.32 24.74
N LYS A 341 12.22 9.33 24.51
CA LYS A 341 10.86 9.33 25.06
C LYS A 341 10.04 8.12 24.62
N ARG A 342 10.22 7.65 23.38
CA ARG A 342 9.52 6.46 22.87
C ARG A 342 10.03 5.19 23.52
N ILE A 343 11.35 5.05 23.68
CA ILE A 343 11.95 3.91 24.40
C ILE A 343 11.36 3.82 25.81
N ILE A 344 11.35 4.93 26.55
CA ILE A 344 10.78 4.98 27.90
C ILE A 344 9.29 4.66 27.90
N LYS A 345 8.52 5.22 26.95
CA LYS A 345 7.08 4.97 26.85
C LYS A 345 6.78 3.49 26.55
N ASN A 346 7.57 2.88 25.64
CA ASN A 346 7.41 1.47 25.33
C ASN A 346 7.74 0.58 26.53
N ALA A 347 8.80 0.89 27.26
CA ALA A 347 9.14 0.18 28.50
C ALA A 347 8.02 0.31 29.56
N LYS A 348 7.48 1.52 29.75
CA LYS A 348 6.35 1.76 30.69
C LYS A 348 5.06 1.04 30.30
N ASN A 349 4.79 0.92 29.02
CA ASN A 349 3.61 0.24 28.50
C ASN A 349 3.75 -1.30 28.46
N ASN A 350 4.94 -1.82 28.69
CA ASN A 350 5.17 -3.26 28.74
C ASN A 350 4.58 -3.81 30.07
N PRO A 351 3.65 -4.77 30.02
CA PRO A 351 2.99 -5.31 31.20
C PRO A 351 3.95 -5.99 32.20
N TYR A 352 5.13 -6.40 31.73
CA TYR A 352 6.15 -7.07 32.55
C TYR A 352 7.25 -6.14 33.06
N LEU A 353 7.43 -4.97 32.42
CA LEU A 353 8.55 -4.06 32.71
C LEU A 353 8.09 -2.73 33.31
N GLY A 354 6.85 -2.33 33.08
CA GLY A 354 6.35 -0.98 33.37
C GLY A 354 6.49 -0.54 34.83
N GLU A 355 6.32 -1.47 35.77
CA GLU A 355 6.46 -1.21 37.22
C GLU A 355 7.88 -0.84 37.64
N TYR A 356 8.87 -1.31 36.89
CA TYR A 356 10.31 -1.11 37.21
C TYR A 356 10.89 0.14 36.55
N VAL A 357 10.16 0.81 35.66
CA VAL A 357 10.65 1.98 34.92
C VAL A 357 10.71 3.21 35.83
N LYS A 358 11.91 3.61 36.21
CA LYS A 358 12.18 4.71 37.14
C LYS A 358 13.13 5.74 36.57
N ASP A 359 12.85 7.03 36.82
CA ASP A 359 13.76 8.13 36.51
C ASP A 359 14.85 8.19 37.59
N ILE A 360 16.08 7.96 37.19
CA ILE A 360 17.28 8.00 38.04
C ILE A 360 18.27 9.08 37.56
N SER A 361 17.79 10.05 36.77
CA SER A 361 18.65 11.11 36.17
C SER A 361 19.41 11.93 37.19
N LYS A 362 18.95 11.99 38.43
CA LYS A 362 19.66 12.74 39.51
C LYS A 362 20.88 12.03 40.06
N GLU A 363 21.02 10.74 39.76
CA GLU A 363 22.12 9.91 40.27
C GLU A 363 23.36 9.95 39.35
N TYR A 364 23.17 10.47 38.12
CA TYR A 364 24.20 10.46 37.07
C TYR A 364 24.28 11.83 36.38
N ASP A 365 25.47 12.16 35.88
CA ASP A 365 25.76 13.41 35.16
C ASP A 365 25.49 13.28 33.66
N TYR A 366 24.23 12.86 33.33
CA TYR A 366 23.72 12.75 31.96
C TYR A 366 22.44 13.61 31.81
N ASP A 367 22.05 13.94 30.57
CA ASP A 367 20.83 14.73 30.35
C ASP A 367 19.60 14.04 30.92
N LYS A 368 19.52 12.71 30.72
CA LYS A 368 18.47 11.84 31.26
C LYS A 368 18.95 10.40 31.41
N THR A 369 18.52 9.75 32.50
CA THR A 369 18.78 8.34 32.75
C THR A 369 17.53 7.68 33.34
N TYR A 370 17.11 6.55 32.74
CA TYR A 370 16.01 5.73 33.26
C TYR A 370 16.47 4.29 33.44
N LYS A 371 16.06 3.68 34.55
CA LYS A 371 16.08 2.24 34.71
C LYS A 371 14.86 1.67 33.97
N LEU A 372 15.05 0.66 33.12
CA LEU A 372 14.00 0.13 32.24
C LEU A 372 13.39 -1.19 32.70
N SER A 373 14.06 -1.92 33.60
CA SER A 373 13.62 -3.23 34.09
C SER A 373 14.04 -3.47 35.52
N GLU A 374 13.55 -4.53 36.14
CA GLU A 374 14.03 -5.01 37.43
C GLU A 374 15.51 -5.40 37.37
N GLY A 375 15.93 -5.99 36.23
CA GLY A 375 17.33 -6.27 35.92
C GLY A 375 18.14 -5.00 35.62
N ASN A 376 19.35 -5.22 35.20
CA ASN A 376 20.34 -4.16 34.94
C ASN A 376 20.23 -3.60 33.51
N ARG A 377 19.03 -3.05 33.16
CA ARG A 377 18.80 -2.42 31.86
C ARG A 377 18.45 -0.95 32.03
N TYR A 378 19.19 -0.09 31.33
CA TYR A 378 19.11 1.37 31.48
C TYR A 378 19.03 2.05 30.12
N ALA A 379 18.35 3.21 30.06
CA ALA A 379 18.41 4.13 28.94
C ALA A 379 19.09 5.42 29.37
N VAL A 380 20.07 5.86 28.63
CA VAL A 380 20.86 7.07 28.87
C VAL A 380 20.73 8.00 27.67
N LEU A 381 20.49 9.29 27.91
CA LEU A 381 20.47 10.34 26.91
C LEU A 381 21.54 11.38 27.22
N LYS A 382 22.36 11.73 26.23
CA LYS A 382 23.29 12.88 26.28
C LYS A 382 23.38 13.51 24.88
N GLY A 383 22.87 14.73 24.76
CA GLY A 383 22.85 15.45 23.48
C GLY A 383 22.16 14.64 22.36
N ARG A 384 22.93 14.24 21.33
CA ARG A 384 22.44 13.45 20.19
C ARG A 384 22.54 11.94 20.34
N VAL A 385 23.09 11.47 21.46
CA VAL A 385 23.34 10.05 21.71
C VAL A 385 22.29 9.48 22.64
N VAL A 386 21.75 8.33 22.28
CA VAL A 386 20.92 7.49 23.13
C VAL A 386 21.62 6.15 23.29
N LEU A 387 21.82 5.71 24.51
CA LEU A 387 22.33 4.38 24.84
C LEU A 387 21.24 3.57 25.54
N VAL A 388 21.11 2.30 25.17
CA VAL A 388 20.42 1.29 25.99
C VAL A 388 21.49 0.33 26.48
N VAL A 389 21.67 0.27 27.78
CA VAL A 389 22.74 -0.48 28.44
C VAL A 389 22.14 -1.66 29.17
N GLU A 390 22.66 -2.85 28.95
CA GLU A 390 22.38 -4.06 29.73
C GLU A 390 23.68 -4.42 30.50
N GLY A 391 23.67 -4.24 31.81
CA GLY A 391 24.81 -4.41 32.71
C GLY A 391 24.66 -3.55 33.97
N GLU A 392 25.48 -3.77 34.99
CA GLU A 392 25.44 -3.00 36.22
C GLU A 392 26.03 -1.58 36.06
N ILE A 393 25.18 -0.57 35.81
CA ILE A 393 25.57 0.82 35.56
C ILE A 393 26.45 1.42 36.70
N ASN A 394 26.37 0.86 37.90
CA ASN A 394 27.21 1.27 39.05
C ASN A 394 28.60 0.63 39.05
N ASN A 395 28.85 -0.35 38.18
CA ASN A 395 30.19 -0.88 37.97
C ASN A 395 31.08 0.23 37.35
N PRO A 396 32.22 0.60 37.96
CA PRO A 396 33.09 1.66 37.45
C PRO A 396 33.54 1.43 36.00
N GLU A 397 33.79 0.17 35.60
CA GLU A 397 34.20 -0.20 34.24
C GLU A 397 33.10 0.09 33.24
N ILE A 398 31.85 -0.29 33.55
CA ILE A 398 30.69 -0.04 32.68
C ILE A 398 30.41 1.47 32.59
N LYS A 399 30.60 2.20 33.68
CA LYS A 399 30.44 3.65 33.69
C LYS A 399 31.48 4.34 32.79
N GLU A 400 32.74 3.92 32.85
CA GLU A 400 33.79 4.43 31.97
C GLU A 400 33.48 4.18 30.49
N GLU A 401 32.98 2.99 30.17
CA GLU A 401 32.54 2.67 28.81
C GLU A 401 31.31 3.49 28.36
N ILE A 402 30.33 3.71 29.23
CA ILE A 402 29.18 4.59 28.92
C ILE A 402 29.69 5.99 28.58
N ASP A 403 30.61 6.55 29.38
CA ASP A 403 31.20 7.87 29.15
C ASP A 403 32.00 7.94 27.85
N LYS A 404 32.74 6.89 27.51
CA LYS A 404 33.43 6.73 26.22
C LYS A 404 32.43 6.72 25.04
N PHE A 405 31.37 5.91 25.10
CA PHE A 405 30.35 5.82 24.07
C PHE A 405 29.51 7.10 23.95
N LEU A 406 29.34 7.89 25.00
CA LEU A 406 28.68 9.19 24.98
C LEU A 406 29.60 10.31 24.46
N GLY A 407 30.93 10.21 24.67
CA GLY A 407 31.90 11.25 24.34
C GLY A 407 32.29 11.32 22.87
N ASP A 408 32.17 10.23 22.14
CA ASP A 408 32.66 10.09 20.75
C ASP A 408 31.66 10.55 19.71
N VAL A 409 31.04 11.73 19.91
CA VAL A 409 30.00 12.28 19.02
C VAL A 409 30.58 12.97 17.77
N ASN A 410 31.84 13.32 17.76
CA ASN A 410 32.43 14.17 16.72
C ASN A 410 33.25 13.42 15.65
N GLY A 411 33.29 12.10 15.67
CA GLY A 411 33.86 11.30 14.56
C GLY A 411 35.26 11.68 14.13
N LYS A 412 36.14 12.12 15.05
CA LYS A 412 37.56 12.31 14.82
C LYS A 412 38.31 11.22 15.59
N ARG A 413 38.41 10.07 14.98
CA ARG A 413 39.58 9.20 15.02
C ARG A 413 39.74 8.48 13.72
#